data_9093c8aa760715511b95803208637c5d
#
_entry.id   9093c8aa760715511b95803208637c5d
#
_cell.length_a   1.000
_cell.length_b   1.000
_cell.length_c   1.000
_cell.angle_alpha   90.00
_cell.angle_beta   90.00
_cell.angle_gamma   90.00
#
_symmetry.space_group_name_H-M   'P 1'
#
loop_
_entity.id
_entity.type
_entity.pdbx_description
1 polymer ?
#
loop_
_entity_poly.entity_id
_entity_poly.type
_entity_poly.pdbx_seq_one_letter_code
_entity_poly.pdbx_strand_id
1 'polypeptide(L)'
;MFSRLAILLYAIVSYAVFTVSFLYALGFVGNYVVPKSIDLPFDVGSPSNLTEAIVVNLLLMSLFAIQHSVMARPAFKRWWTKVLPVACERSTYVLLSSLILLLLFWQWRPIPAPIWQTSGIVAWLLTGIHWLGWLIAFASTHMIDHFDLFGLRQALAALRGTEPQGPSFKAPLLYKIVRHPIMLGFLLAFWATPEMTAGHLLFALANTAYILAALQFEERDLIAEFGETYRQYRRRVPMLLPRLFARTRTRDRDAARSIGAPR
;
A
#
# COMPACT_ATOMS: atom_id res chain seq x y z
N MET A 1 22.53 16.85 18.50
CA MET A 1 21.58 17.64 17.65
C MET A 1 21.91 17.32 16.19
N PHE A 2 21.03 16.64 15.47
CA PHE A 2 21.25 16.37 14.03
C PHE A 2 21.32 17.70 13.28
N SER A 3 22.34 17.87 12.42
CA SER A 3 22.36 19.02 11.53
C SER A 3 21.20 18.92 10.53
N ARG A 4 20.67 20.04 10.07
CA ARG A 4 19.58 20.06 9.07
C ARG A 4 19.95 19.29 7.80
N LEU A 5 21.22 19.34 7.42
CA LEU A 5 21.75 18.57 6.29
C LEU A 5 21.72 17.06 6.56
N ALA A 6 22.09 16.62 7.78
CA ALA A 6 22.02 15.20 8.15
C ALA A 6 20.59 14.64 8.09
N ILE A 7 19.58 15.43 8.46
CA ILE A 7 18.15 15.05 8.34
C ILE A 7 17.80 14.85 6.85
N LEU A 8 18.21 15.76 5.98
CA LEU A 8 17.94 15.64 4.55
C LEU A 8 18.64 14.42 3.94
N LEU A 9 19.92 14.20 4.25
CA LEU A 9 20.67 13.03 3.78
C LEU A 9 20.04 11.73 4.26
N TYR A 10 19.62 11.68 5.51
CA TYR A 10 18.90 10.53 6.07
C TYR A 10 17.59 10.24 5.30
N ALA A 11 16.80 11.27 4.99
CA ALA A 11 15.57 11.13 4.22
C ALA A 11 15.83 10.65 2.77
N ILE A 12 16.89 11.16 2.13
CA ILE A 12 17.29 10.75 0.79
C ILE A 12 17.71 9.26 0.79
N VAL A 13 18.53 8.84 1.75
CA VAL A 13 18.94 7.43 1.90
C VAL A 13 17.73 6.54 2.14
N SER A 14 16.84 6.94 3.06
CA SER A 14 15.60 6.20 3.34
C SER A 14 14.72 6.04 2.09
N TYR A 15 14.59 7.10 1.29
CA TYR A 15 13.85 7.08 0.03
C TYR A 15 14.54 6.22 -1.04
N ALA A 16 15.87 6.22 -1.12
CA ALA A 16 16.61 5.36 -2.03
C ALA A 16 16.43 3.87 -1.67
N VAL A 17 16.49 3.52 -0.37
CA VAL A 17 16.22 2.15 0.11
C VAL A 17 14.78 1.74 -0.20
N PHE A 18 13.81 2.64 -0.02
CA PHE A 18 12.43 2.40 -0.44
C PHE A 18 12.33 2.12 -1.93
N THR A 19 12.97 2.94 -2.77
CA THR A 19 12.94 2.77 -4.23
C THR A 19 13.49 1.42 -4.64
N VAL A 20 14.63 1.01 -4.08
CA VAL A 20 15.21 -0.32 -4.31
C VAL A 20 14.26 -1.43 -3.87
N SER A 21 13.69 -1.31 -2.67
CA SER A 21 12.73 -2.28 -2.14
C SER A 21 11.47 -2.39 -3.02
N PHE A 22 10.95 -1.26 -3.50
CA PHE A 22 9.78 -1.22 -4.37
C PHE A 22 10.06 -1.83 -5.74
N LEU A 23 11.20 -1.51 -6.36
CA LEU A 23 11.61 -2.11 -7.64
C LEU A 23 11.85 -3.61 -7.49
N TYR A 24 12.45 -4.03 -6.38
CA TYR A 24 12.61 -5.44 -6.08
C TYR A 24 11.26 -6.15 -5.90
N ALA A 25 10.28 -5.50 -5.25
CA ALA A 25 8.93 -6.04 -5.09
C ALA A 25 8.24 -6.33 -6.43
N LEU A 26 8.41 -5.45 -7.45
CA LEU A 26 7.88 -5.70 -8.78
C LEU A 26 8.46 -6.99 -9.38
N GLY A 27 9.78 -7.14 -9.30
CA GLY A 27 10.47 -8.34 -9.77
C GLY A 27 10.14 -9.58 -8.95
N PHE A 28 10.05 -9.43 -7.62
CA PHE A 28 9.75 -10.52 -6.71
C PHE A 28 8.37 -11.13 -6.96
N VAL A 29 7.33 -10.31 -7.01
CA VAL A 29 5.95 -10.77 -7.21
C VAL A 29 5.70 -11.25 -8.64
N GLY A 30 6.33 -10.56 -9.62
CA GLY A 30 6.15 -10.87 -11.03
C GLY A 30 7.08 -11.95 -11.60
N ASN A 31 8.01 -12.46 -10.80
CA ASN A 31 9.07 -13.39 -11.28
C ASN A 31 9.97 -12.79 -12.39
N TYR A 32 10.28 -11.47 -12.31
CA TYR A 32 11.10 -10.78 -13.31
C TYR A 32 12.45 -10.34 -12.74
N VAL A 33 13.53 -10.58 -13.48
CA VAL A 33 14.85 -9.90 -13.37
C VAL A 33 15.48 -9.80 -11.97
N VAL A 34 14.93 -10.45 -10.95
CA VAL A 34 15.50 -10.46 -9.59
C VAL A 34 16.16 -11.81 -9.32
N PRO A 35 17.26 -11.83 -8.53
CA PRO A 35 17.96 -13.09 -8.20
C PRO A 35 17.08 -14.10 -7.49
N LYS A 36 16.12 -13.61 -6.70
CA LYS A 36 15.16 -14.41 -5.95
C LYS A 36 13.77 -13.80 -6.08
N SER A 37 12.81 -14.63 -6.45
CA SER A 37 11.42 -14.23 -6.57
C SER A 37 10.51 -15.03 -5.64
N ILE A 38 9.22 -14.76 -5.71
CA ILE A 38 8.21 -15.44 -4.91
C ILE A 38 8.17 -16.95 -5.19
N ASP A 39 8.48 -17.35 -6.44
CA ASP A 39 8.43 -18.73 -6.92
C ASP A 39 9.81 -19.34 -7.18
N LEU A 40 10.86 -18.49 -7.33
CA LEU A 40 12.23 -18.96 -7.63
C LEU A 40 13.14 -18.78 -6.41
N PRO A 41 13.79 -19.85 -5.92
CA PRO A 41 14.77 -19.76 -4.84
C PRO A 41 16.04 -19.06 -5.32
N PHE A 42 16.79 -18.46 -4.40
CA PHE A 42 18.11 -17.91 -4.67
C PHE A 42 19.16 -19.01 -4.89
N ASP A 43 18.98 -20.14 -4.18
CA ASP A 43 19.84 -21.31 -4.25
C ASP A 43 18.98 -22.55 -4.53
N VAL A 44 19.45 -23.40 -5.42
CA VAL A 44 18.80 -24.66 -5.81
C VAL A 44 18.98 -25.73 -4.74
N GLY A 45 19.50 -25.36 -3.56
CA GLY A 45 19.66 -26.23 -2.40
C GLY A 45 18.33 -26.77 -1.88
N SER A 46 18.38 -27.81 -1.09
CA SER A 46 17.29 -28.67 -0.60
C SER A 46 15.94 -27.97 -0.45
N PRO A 47 14.86 -28.55 -0.98
CA PRO A 47 13.52 -28.01 -0.78
C PRO A 47 13.24 -27.89 0.72
N SER A 48 12.88 -26.67 1.16
CA SER A 48 12.44 -26.44 2.53
C SER A 48 11.23 -27.32 2.84
N ASN A 49 11.17 -27.86 4.04
CA ASN A 49 9.95 -28.55 4.51
C ASN A 49 8.77 -27.57 4.35
N LEU A 50 7.66 -28.07 3.81
CA LEU A 50 6.46 -27.26 3.57
C LEU A 50 6.00 -26.49 4.83
N THR A 51 6.04 -27.15 5.98
CA THR A 51 5.68 -26.54 7.27
C THR A 51 6.63 -25.40 7.62
N GLU A 52 7.94 -25.60 7.45
CA GLU A 52 8.95 -24.56 7.65
C GLU A 52 8.70 -23.37 6.71
N ALA A 53 8.46 -23.63 5.42
CA ALA A 53 8.21 -22.57 4.45
C ALA A 53 6.97 -21.74 4.83
N ILE A 54 5.86 -22.39 5.20
CA ILE A 54 4.65 -21.68 5.63
C ILE A 54 4.91 -20.86 6.89
N VAL A 55 5.55 -21.43 7.91
CA VAL A 55 5.81 -20.74 9.19
C VAL A 55 6.74 -19.55 8.98
N VAL A 56 7.86 -19.72 8.28
CA VAL A 56 8.82 -18.64 8.02
C VAL A 56 8.15 -17.51 7.21
N ASN A 57 7.44 -17.83 6.15
CA ASN A 57 6.75 -16.86 5.32
C ASN A 57 5.70 -16.07 6.10
N LEU A 58 4.88 -16.74 6.91
CA LEU A 58 3.88 -16.07 7.76
C LEU A 58 4.51 -15.20 8.84
N LEU A 59 5.63 -15.64 9.45
CA LEU A 59 6.37 -14.81 10.42
C LEU A 59 6.94 -13.55 9.77
N LEU A 60 7.52 -13.65 8.58
CA LEU A 60 8.06 -12.50 7.84
C LEU A 60 6.95 -11.51 7.46
N MET A 61 5.83 -12.02 6.95
CA MET A 61 4.67 -11.17 6.61
C MET A 61 4.05 -10.53 7.85
N SER A 62 3.98 -11.27 8.97
CA SER A 62 3.49 -10.74 10.24
C SER A 62 4.43 -9.67 10.80
N LEU A 63 5.73 -9.86 10.70
CA LEU A 63 6.73 -8.86 11.10
C LEU A 63 6.51 -7.54 10.33
N PHE A 64 6.35 -7.64 9.00
CA PHE A 64 6.04 -6.47 8.19
C PHE A 64 4.70 -5.83 8.59
N ALA A 65 3.64 -6.63 8.69
CA ALA A 65 2.30 -6.14 8.99
C ALA A 65 2.24 -5.43 10.37
N ILE A 66 2.87 -6.00 11.39
CA ILE A 66 2.91 -5.44 12.74
C ILE A 66 3.70 -4.14 12.75
N GLN A 67 4.95 -4.14 12.25
CA GLN A 67 5.80 -2.94 12.23
C GLN A 67 5.11 -1.81 11.44
N HIS A 68 4.65 -2.10 10.24
CA HIS A 68 4.02 -1.13 9.36
C HIS A 68 2.75 -0.54 9.99
N SER A 69 1.90 -1.38 10.59
CA SER A 69 0.68 -0.92 11.24
C SER A 69 0.94 -0.15 12.53
N VAL A 70 1.82 -0.65 13.40
CA VAL A 70 2.09 -0.02 14.70
C VAL A 70 2.72 1.35 14.53
N MET A 71 3.75 1.46 13.68
CA MET A 71 4.44 2.73 13.44
C MET A 71 3.54 3.76 12.72
N ALA A 72 2.53 3.33 11.99
CA ALA A 72 1.56 4.24 11.37
C ALA A 72 0.62 4.91 12.40
N ARG A 73 0.46 4.34 13.61
CA ARG A 73 -0.52 4.83 14.60
C ARG A 73 -0.12 6.17 15.21
N PRO A 74 -1.08 7.09 15.42
CA PRO A 74 -0.82 8.39 16.07
C PRO A 74 -0.18 8.26 17.46
N ALA A 75 -0.56 7.24 18.22
CA ALA A 75 0.01 6.99 19.56
C ALA A 75 1.52 6.64 19.48
N PHE A 76 1.91 5.78 18.52
CA PHE A 76 3.32 5.44 18.30
C PHE A 76 4.11 6.65 17.83
N LYS A 77 3.60 7.42 16.88
CA LYS A 77 4.25 8.64 16.38
C LYS A 77 4.53 9.64 17.49
N ARG A 78 3.55 9.91 18.36
CA ARG A 78 3.73 10.80 19.53
C ARG A 78 4.78 10.29 20.51
N TRP A 79 4.91 8.98 20.70
CA TRP A 79 5.95 8.41 21.54
C TRP A 79 7.32 8.49 20.85
N TRP A 80 7.39 8.12 19.57
CA TRP A 80 8.61 8.04 18.79
C TRP A 80 9.26 9.42 18.60
N THR A 81 8.46 10.46 18.39
CA THR A 81 8.92 11.84 18.23
C THR A 81 9.44 12.51 19.53
N LYS A 82 9.34 11.83 20.67
CA LYS A 82 10.07 12.24 21.90
C LYS A 82 11.56 11.91 21.84
N VAL A 83 11.93 10.92 21.03
CA VAL A 83 13.31 10.42 20.90
C VAL A 83 13.92 10.87 19.57
N LEU A 84 13.15 10.88 18.50
CA LEU A 84 13.58 11.18 17.15
C LEU A 84 13.05 12.56 16.72
N PRO A 85 13.84 13.37 15.99
CA PRO A 85 13.33 14.61 15.41
C PRO A 85 12.08 14.37 14.56
N VAL A 86 11.05 15.21 14.70
CA VAL A 86 9.78 15.12 13.98
C VAL A 86 10.00 15.00 12.45
N ALA A 87 11.01 15.72 11.92
CA ALA A 87 11.36 15.67 10.50
C ALA A 87 11.95 14.32 10.03
N CYS A 88 12.40 13.46 10.97
CA CYS A 88 12.91 12.12 10.66
C CYS A 88 11.86 11.01 10.83
N GLU A 89 10.71 11.29 11.45
CA GLU A 89 9.71 10.28 11.82
C GLU A 89 9.27 9.48 10.59
N ARG A 90 8.84 10.17 9.54
CA ARG A 90 8.33 9.55 8.31
C ARG A 90 9.42 8.79 7.55
N SER A 91 10.62 9.36 7.45
CA SER A 91 11.76 8.69 6.80
C SER A 91 12.19 7.43 7.53
N THR A 92 12.14 7.43 8.86
CA THR A 92 12.44 6.24 9.68
C THR A 92 11.40 5.14 9.48
N TYR A 93 10.12 5.52 9.45
CA TYR A 93 9.02 4.59 9.13
C TYR A 93 9.24 3.92 7.78
N VAL A 94 9.53 4.71 6.74
CA VAL A 94 9.78 4.23 5.38
C VAL A 94 11.01 3.32 5.33
N LEU A 95 12.10 3.72 5.97
CA LEU A 95 13.34 2.93 6.01
C LEU A 95 13.12 1.57 6.66
N LEU A 96 12.52 1.52 7.85
CA LEU A 96 12.28 0.27 8.57
C LEU A 96 11.33 -0.65 7.80
N SER A 97 10.25 -0.10 7.24
CA SER A 97 9.33 -0.89 6.41
C SER A 97 10.03 -1.48 5.19
N SER A 98 10.89 -0.70 4.52
CA SER A 98 11.65 -1.14 3.36
C SER A 98 12.68 -2.22 3.70
N LEU A 99 13.38 -2.08 4.82
CA LEU A 99 14.35 -3.07 5.29
C LEU A 99 13.67 -4.40 5.64
N ILE A 100 12.48 -4.35 6.26
CA ILE A 100 11.71 -5.56 6.56
C ILE A 100 11.19 -6.21 5.27
N LEU A 101 10.77 -5.44 4.27
CA LEU A 101 10.41 -5.99 2.97
C LEU A 101 11.62 -6.65 2.28
N LEU A 102 12.79 -6.03 2.29
CA LEU A 102 14.02 -6.63 1.75
C LEU A 102 14.38 -7.91 2.50
N LEU A 103 14.23 -7.94 3.82
CA LEU A 103 14.41 -9.14 4.64
C LEU A 103 13.39 -10.22 4.24
N LEU A 104 12.13 -9.85 4.04
CA LEU A 104 11.07 -10.75 3.58
C LEU A 104 11.45 -11.37 2.22
N PHE A 105 11.86 -10.57 1.24
CA PHE A 105 12.24 -11.06 -0.08
C PHE A 105 13.46 -11.99 0.01
N TRP A 106 14.44 -11.62 0.81
CA TRP A 106 15.65 -12.44 1.00
C TRP A 106 15.37 -13.77 1.69
N GLN A 107 14.56 -13.79 2.76
CA GLN A 107 14.27 -14.97 3.56
C GLN A 107 13.05 -15.77 3.10
N TRP A 108 12.30 -15.27 2.12
CA TRP A 108 11.14 -15.96 1.58
C TRP A 108 11.46 -17.41 1.20
N ARG A 109 10.59 -18.35 1.56
CA ARG A 109 10.68 -19.76 1.21
C ARG A 109 9.66 -20.07 0.11
N PRO A 110 10.06 -20.26 -1.17
CA PRO A 110 9.14 -20.61 -2.24
C PRO A 110 8.40 -21.91 -1.97
N ILE A 111 7.13 -21.95 -2.34
CA ILE A 111 6.28 -23.16 -2.30
C ILE A 111 5.76 -23.36 -3.72
N PRO A 112 6.49 -24.12 -4.57
CA PRO A 112 6.28 -24.14 -6.01
C PRO A 112 5.10 -25.00 -6.47
N ALA A 113 4.31 -25.59 -5.56
CA ALA A 113 3.13 -26.38 -5.92
C ALA A 113 2.15 -25.54 -6.74
N PRO A 114 1.83 -25.91 -8.00
CA PRO A 114 1.00 -25.09 -8.88
C PRO A 114 -0.47 -25.14 -8.43
N ILE A 115 -1.14 -24.00 -8.43
CA ILE A 115 -2.59 -23.83 -8.21
C ILE A 115 -3.29 -23.67 -9.56
N TRP A 116 -2.77 -22.76 -10.42
CA TRP A 116 -3.16 -22.64 -11.82
C TRP A 116 -2.00 -22.20 -12.68
N GLN A 117 -2.08 -22.56 -13.95
CA GLN A 117 -1.22 -22.07 -15.03
C GLN A 117 -2.11 -21.73 -16.23
N THR A 118 -1.89 -20.56 -16.80
CA THR A 118 -2.63 -20.08 -17.96
C THR A 118 -1.67 -19.75 -19.11
N SER A 119 -2.17 -19.79 -20.33
CA SER A 119 -1.40 -19.48 -21.53
C SER A 119 -2.22 -18.62 -22.50
N GLY A 120 -1.59 -18.21 -23.59
CA GLY A 120 -2.26 -17.45 -24.64
C GLY A 120 -2.83 -16.12 -24.15
N ILE A 121 -4.01 -15.75 -24.62
CA ILE A 121 -4.64 -14.46 -24.33
C ILE A 121 -4.93 -14.23 -22.85
N VAL A 122 -5.28 -15.30 -22.11
CA VAL A 122 -5.56 -15.20 -20.68
C VAL A 122 -4.31 -14.80 -19.90
N ALA A 123 -3.16 -15.40 -20.22
CA ALA A 123 -1.88 -15.05 -19.61
C ALA A 123 -1.51 -13.59 -19.89
N TRP A 124 -1.69 -13.10 -21.12
CA TRP A 124 -1.46 -11.70 -21.47
C TRP A 124 -2.38 -10.74 -20.73
N LEU A 125 -3.67 -11.07 -20.61
CA LEU A 125 -4.62 -10.26 -19.86
C LEU A 125 -4.27 -10.18 -18.37
N LEU A 126 -3.93 -11.30 -17.74
CA LEU A 126 -3.51 -11.32 -16.33
C LEU A 126 -2.23 -10.51 -16.12
N THR A 127 -1.23 -10.67 -17.01
CA THR A 127 0.00 -9.86 -16.97
C THR A 127 -0.31 -8.36 -17.12
N GLY A 128 -1.21 -8.01 -18.03
CA GLY A 128 -1.66 -6.62 -18.20
C GLY A 128 -2.33 -6.04 -16.94
N ILE A 129 -3.19 -6.83 -16.28
CA ILE A 129 -3.84 -6.44 -15.01
C ILE A 129 -2.80 -6.31 -13.88
N HIS A 130 -1.81 -7.22 -13.81
CA HIS A 130 -0.69 -7.13 -12.87
C HIS A 130 0.03 -5.80 -12.97
N TRP A 131 0.47 -5.43 -14.16
CA TRP A 131 1.18 -4.17 -14.41
C TRP A 131 0.29 -2.94 -14.20
N LEU A 132 -1.00 -3.02 -14.56
CA LEU A 132 -1.98 -1.99 -14.25
C LEU A 132 -2.12 -1.79 -12.73
N GLY A 133 -2.10 -2.89 -11.96
CA GLY A 133 -2.10 -2.82 -10.50
C GLY A 133 -0.93 -2.02 -9.94
N TRP A 134 0.29 -2.31 -10.38
CA TRP A 134 1.50 -1.56 -9.99
C TRP A 134 1.44 -0.09 -10.43
N LEU A 135 0.95 0.18 -11.64
CA LEU A 135 0.78 1.53 -12.14
C LEU A 135 -0.23 2.32 -11.29
N ILE A 136 -1.38 1.72 -10.95
CA ILE A 136 -2.38 2.33 -10.07
C ILE A 136 -1.76 2.63 -8.70
N ALA A 137 -1.06 1.69 -8.08
CA ALA A 137 -0.42 1.89 -6.79
C ALA A 137 0.57 3.05 -6.84
N PHE A 138 1.47 3.06 -7.80
CA PHE A 138 2.49 4.11 -7.97
C PHE A 138 1.88 5.48 -8.29
N ALA A 139 0.97 5.56 -9.27
CA ALA A 139 0.31 6.82 -9.64
C ALA A 139 -0.49 7.42 -8.47
N SER A 140 -1.12 6.56 -7.66
CA SER A 140 -1.93 7.01 -6.52
C SER A 140 -1.09 7.71 -5.44
N THR A 141 0.17 7.32 -5.23
CA THR A 141 1.06 8.02 -4.31
C THR A 141 1.33 9.47 -4.76
N HIS A 142 1.49 9.68 -6.08
CA HIS A 142 1.71 11.02 -6.66
C HIS A 142 0.46 11.88 -6.62
N MET A 143 -0.73 11.27 -6.69
CA MET A 143 -1.99 11.98 -6.61
C MET A 143 -2.24 12.60 -5.22
N ILE A 144 -1.79 11.94 -4.15
CA ILE A 144 -1.94 12.50 -2.79
C ILE A 144 -0.81 13.49 -2.50
N ASP A 145 0.40 13.00 -2.38
CA ASP A 145 1.67 13.73 -2.22
C ASP A 145 2.81 12.73 -2.00
N HIS A 146 3.44 12.31 -3.08
CA HIS A 146 4.49 11.28 -3.04
C HIS A 146 5.63 11.64 -2.08
N PHE A 147 6.16 12.86 -2.17
CA PHE A 147 7.31 13.25 -1.35
C PHE A 147 6.96 13.46 0.12
N ASP A 148 5.72 13.80 0.43
CA ASP A 148 5.22 13.86 1.81
C ASP A 148 5.06 12.45 2.38
N LEU A 149 4.51 11.50 1.61
CA LEU A 149 4.35 10.11 2.03
C LEU A 149 5.67 9.45 2.43
N PHE A 150 6.78 9.81 1.77
CA PHE A 150 8.09 9.21 1.99
C PHE A 150 9.06 10.05 2.82
N GLY A 151 8.62 11.17 3.40
CA GLY A 151 9.38 11.93 4.38
C GLY A 151 10.33 12.98 3.80
N LEU A 152 10.45 13.10 2.48
CA LEU A 152 11.34 14.07 1.82
C LEU A 152 10.88 15.51 2.02
N ARG A 153 9.56 15.75 2.05
CA ARG A 153 8.99 17.08 2.27
C ARG A 153 9.29 17.60 3.68
N GLN A 154 9.16 16.74 4.70
CA GLN A 154 9.46 17.05 6.10
C GLN A 154 10.95 17.40 6.28
N ALA A 155 11.83 16.60 5.66
CA ALA A 155 13.27 16.84 5.71
C ALA A 155 13.67 18.14 5.00
N LEU A 156 13.03 18.45 3.85
CA LEU A 156 13.27 19.69 3.12
C LEU A 156 12.76 20.91 3.89
N ALA A 157 11.60 20.81 4.55
CA ALA A 157 11.08 21.87 5.43
C ALA A 157 12.05 22.14 6.58
N ALA A 158 12.57 21.08 7.23
CA ALA A 158 13.57 21.20 8.29
C ALA A 158 14.88 21.87 7.80
N LEU A 159 15.33 21.54 6.58
CA LEU A 159 16.51 22.22 5.97
C LEU A 159 16.26 23.71 5.79
N ARG A 160 15.09 24.10 5.31
CA ARG A 160 14.69 25.49 5.09
C ARG A 160 14.35 26.24 6.37
N GLY A 161 14.21 25.54 7.51
CA GLY A 161 13.77 26.14 8.78
C GLY A 161 12.30 26.52 8.79
N THR A 162 11.47 25.85 7.97
CA THR A 162 10.01 26.03 7.92
C THR A 162 9.32 24.84 8.56
N GLU A 163 8.11 25.06 9.07
CA GLU A 163 7.29 23.95 9.57
C GLU A 163 6.62 23.22 8.39
N PRO A 164 6.51 21.87 8.44
CA PRO A 164 5.73 21.13 7.46
C PRO A 164 4.26 21.58 7.51
N GLN A 165 3.62 21.65 6.34
CA GLN A 165 2.19 21.91 6.29
C GLN A 165 1.44 20.77 6.97
N GLY A 166 0.46 21.11 7.81
CA GLY A 166 -0.41 20.11 8.44
C GLY A 166 -1.21 19.30 7.41
N PRO A 167 -1.73 18.14 7.80
CA PRO A 167 -2.48 17.28 6.90
C PRO A 167 -3.73 17.98 6.38
N SER A 168 -3.96 17.90 5.07
CA SER A 168 -5.16 18.43 4.41
C SER A 168 -5.89 17.29 3.70
N PHE A 169 -7.22 17.23 3.88
CA PHE A 169 -8.02 16.24 3.17
C PHE A 169 -8.09 16.54 1.68
N LYS A 170 -7.64 15.59 0.85
CA LYS A 170 -7.68 15.65 -0.61
C LYS A 170 -8.15 14.32 -1.17
N ALA A 171 -9.01 14.35 -2.19
CA ALA A 171 -9.47 13.17 -2.91
C ALA A 171 -9.38 13.39 -4.43
N PRO A 172 -8.16 13.46 -5.00
CA PRO A 172 -7.97 13.71 -6.42
C PRO A 172 -8.19 12.43 -7.25
N LEU A 173 -8.58 12.59 -8.51
CA LEU A 173 -8.61 11.57 -9.57
C LEU A 173 -9.12 10.18 -9.09
N LEU A 174 -8.25 9.18 -8.95
CA LEU A 174 -8.61 7.81 -8.54
C LEU A 174 -9.27 7.76 -7.15
N TYR A 175 -8.96 8.70 -6.27
CA TYR A 175 -9.61 8.81 -4.95
C TYR A 175 -11.08 9.25 -5.04
N LYS A 176 -11.54 9.76 -6.19
CA LYS A 176 -12.98 9.99 -6.46
C LYS A 176 -13.71 8.70 -6.85
N ILE A 177 -12.97 7.68 -7.29
CA ILE A 177 -13.52 6.41 -7.75
C ILE A 177 -13.55 5.38 -6.62
N VAL A 178 -12.42 5.23 -5.90
CA VAL A 178 -12.29 4.39 -4.72
C VAL A 178 -11.48 5.12 -3.65
N ARG A 179 -11.73 4.84 -2.37
CA ARG A 179 -11.06 5.54 -1.27
C ARG A 179 -9.59 5.14 -1.11
N HIS A 180 -9.24 3.89 -1.45
CA HIS A 180 -7.90 3.33 -1.26
C HIS A 180 -7.33 2.75 -2.57
N PRO A 181 -7.04 3.60 -3.57
CA PRO A 181 -6.58 3.13 -4.87
C PRO A 181 -5.19 2.49 -4.82
N ILE A 182 -4.31 2.89 -3.89
CA ILE A 182 -3.01 2.23 -3.66
C ILE A 182 -3.23 0.74 -3.31
N MET A 183 -4.15 0.45 -2.39
CA MET A 183 -4.45 -0.91 -1.94
C MET A 183 -5.14 -1.72 -3.03
N LEU A 184 -6.02 -1.10 -3.81
CA LEU A 184 -6.59 -1.73 -5.01
C LEU A 184 -5.49 -2.14 -5.99
N GLY A 185 -4.53 -1.25 -6.24
CA GLY A 185 -3.40 -1.52 -7.11
C GLY A 185 -2.59 -2.74 -6.63
N PHE A 186 -2.26 -2.82 -5.34
CA PHE A 186 -1.56 -3.97 -4.78
C PHE A 186 -2.38 -5.27 -4.89
N LEU A 187 -3.68 -5.23 -4.61
CA LEU A 187 -4.54 -6.41 -4.78
C LEU A 187 -4.54 -6.91 -6.23
N LEU A 188 -4.68 -6.01 -7.20
CA LEU A 188 -4.60 -6.38 -8.61
C LEU A 188 -3.25 -7.00 -8.96
N ALA A 189 -2.15 -6.39 -8.49
CA ALA A 189 -0.80 -6.88 -8.76
C ALA A 189 -0.53 -8.25 -8.13
N PHE A 190 -1.06 -8.53 -6.94
CA PHE A 190 -0.78 -9.79 -6.23
C PHE A 190 -1.63 -10.96 -6.73
N TRP A 191 -2.83 -10.70 -7.23
CA TRP A 191 -3.75 -11.74 -7.69
C TRP A 191 -3.68 -12.02 -9.20
N ALA A 192 -3.34 -11.02 -10.01
CA ALA A 192 -3.33 -11.16 -11.46
C ALA A 192 -2.01 -11.74 -11.95
N THR A 193 -1.81 -13.03 -11.78
CA THR A 193 -0.64 -13.76 -12.30
C THR A 193 -1.07 -14.87 -13.26
N PRO A 194 -0.36 -15.08 -14.39
CA PRO A 194 -0.61 -16.20 -15.27
C PRO A 194 -0.26 -17.55 -14.63
N GLU A 195 0.67 -17.56 -13.68
CA GLU A 195 1.08 -18.74 -12.92
C GLU A 195 0.90 -18.43 -11.44
N MET A 196 0.06 -19.21 -10.76
CA MET A 196 -0.17 -19.12 -9.32
C MET A 196 0.35 -20.38 -8.65
N THR A 197 1.35 -20.22 -7.80
CA THR A 197 1.83 -21.27 -6.93
C THR A 197 1.18 -21.18 -5.55
N ALA A 198 1.34 -22.23 -4.73
CA ALA A 198 0.88 -22.20 -3.34
C ALA A 198 1.59 -21.11 -2.52
N GLY A 199 2.88 -20.81 -2.80
CA GLY A 199 3.62 -19.73 -2.17
C GLY A 199 3.07 -18.37 -2.56
N HIS A 200 2.82 -18.14 -3.84
CA HIS A 200 2.23 -16.91 -4.34
C HIS A 200 0.79 -16.72 -3.79
N LEU A 201 -0.01 -17.78 -3.75
CA LEU A 201 -1.35 -17.75 -3.16
C LEU A 201 -1.32 -17.40 -1.68
N LEU A 202 -0.40 -18.00 -0.90
CA LEU A 202 -0.19 -17.64 0.51
C LEU A 202 0.11 -16.17 0.67
N PHE A 203 1.01 -15.62 -0.16
CA PHE A 203 1.36 -14.20 -0.17
C PHE A 203 0.16 -13.32 -0.49
N ALA A 204 -0.59 -13.64 -1.55
CA ALA A 204 -1.76 -12.88 -1.99
C ALA A 204 -2.87 -12.89 -0.92
N LEU A 205 -3.18 -14.05 -0.33
CA LEU A 205 -4.19 -14.19 0.73
C LEU A 205 -3.80 -13.43 1.99
N ALA A 206 -2.57 -13.60 2.48
CA ALA A 206 -2.11 -12.96 3.70
C ALA A 206 -2.05 -11.43 3.54
N ASN A 207 -1.57 -10.92 2.39
CA ASN A 207 -1.61 -9.48 2.11
C ASN A 207 -3.05 -8.96 1.97
N THR A 208 -3.96 -9.72 1.36
CA THR A 208 -5.37 -9.33 1.27
C THR A 208 -5.98 -9.19 2.66
N ALA A 209 -5.78 -10.19 3.53
CA ALA A 209 -6.26 -10.14 4.92
C ALA A 209 -5.65 -8.94 5.68
N TYR A 210 -4.34 -8.73 5.53
CA TYR A 210 -3.64 -7.60 6.12
C TYR A 210 -4.20 -6.26 5.63
N ILE A 211 -4.36 -6.06 4.31
CA ILE A 211 -4.90 -4.84 3.72
C ILE A 211 -6.30 -4.55 4.27
N LEU A 212 -7.20 -5.54 4.27
CA LEU A 212 -8.56 -5.38 4.77
C LEU A 212 -8.60 -4.99 6.25
N ALA A 213 -7.74 -5.59 7.08
CA ALA A 213 -7.61 -5.23 8.49
C ALA A 213 -7.01 -3.81 8.67
N ALA A 214 -5.92 -3.50 7.97
CA ALA A 214 -5.26 -2.19 8.05
C ALA A 214 -6.18 -1.03 7.65
N LEU A 215 -7.00 -1.22 6.62
CA LEU A 215 -7.97 -0.22 6.16
C LEU A 215 -9.02 0.13 7.23
N GLN A 216 -9.41 -0.83 8.09
CA GLN A 216 -10.34 -0.52 9.19
C GLN A 216 -9.72 0.44 10.21
N PHE A 217 -8.43 0.29 10.49
CA PHE A 217 -7.72 1.18 11.38
C PHE A 217 -7.44 2.54 10.73
N GLU A 218 -7.01 2.55 9.47
CA GLU A 218 -6.77 3.78 8.72
C GLU A 218 -8.04 4.64 8.61
N GLU A 219 -9.20 4.05 8.26
CA GLU A 219 -10.45 4.80 8.19
C GLU A 219 -10.91 5.36 9.54
N ARG A 220 -10.61 4.66 10.65
CA ARG A 220 -10.88 5.19 11.99
C ARG A 220 -10.03 6.42 12.31
N ASP A 221 -8.73 6.36 11.96
CA ASP A 221 -7.83 7.48 12.17
C ASP A 221 -8.21 8.68 11.29
N LEU A 222 -8.57 8.44 10.01
CA LEU A 222 -9.04 9.50 9.10
C LEU A 222 -10.36 10.14 9.56
N ILE A 223 -11.27 9.35 10.14
CA ILE A 223 -12.48 9.90 10.76
C ILE A 223 -12.14 10.74 11.99
N ALA A 224 -11.19 10.30 12.82
CA ALA A 224 -10.76 11.06 13.99
C ALA A 224 -10.09 12.38 13.61
N GLU A 225 -9.33 12.40 12.52
CA GLU A 225 -8.59 13.56 12.04
C GLU A 225 -9.45 14.57 11.25
N PHE A 226 -10.25 14.09 10.29
CA PHE A 226 -11.03 14.94 9.37
C PHE A 226 -12.53 15.01 9.68
N GLY A 227 -13.00 14.29 10.66
CA GLY A 227 -14.38 14.37 11.16
C GLY A 227 -15.44 14.12 10.10
N GLU A 228 -16.42 15.05 10.01
CA GLU A 228 -17.56 14.92 9.10
C GLU A 228 -17.18 15.00 7.62
N THR A 229 -16.10 15.71 7.28
CA THR A 229 -15.59 15.77 5.91
C THR A 229 -15.27 14.36 5.37
N TYR A 230 -14.54 13.55 6.18
CA TYR A 230 -14.23 12.17 5.78
C TYR A 230 -15.47 11.27 5.81
N ARG A 231 -16.40 11.44 6.78
CA ARG A 231 -17.65 10.67 6.82
C ARG A 231 -18.50 10.89 5.56
N GLN A 232 -18.61 12.13 5.07
CA GLN A 232 -19.33 12.45 3.82
C GLN A 232 -18.65 11.81 2.60
N TYR A 233 -17.33 11.89 2.52
CA TYR A 233 -16.55 11.23 1.47
C TYR A 233 -16.79 9.71 1.47
N ARG A 234 -16.72 9.06 2.64
CA ARG A 234 -16.96 7.63 2.82
C ARG A 234 -18.35 7.19 2.39
N ARG A 235 -19.38 8.02 2.56
CA ARG A 235 -20.74 7.72 2.07
C ARG A 235 -20.85 7.72 0.55
N ARG A 236 -20.04 8.52 -0.14
CA ARG A 236 -20.11 8.72 -1.60
C ARG A 236 -19.20 7.78 -2.38
N VAL A 237 -18.02 7.52 -1.87
CA VAL A 237 -16.97 6.78 -2.56
C VAL A 237 -16.79 5.38 -1.92
N PRO A 238 -16.80 4.29 -2.69
CA PRO A 238 -16.58 2.94 -2.17
C PRO A 238 -15.13 2.74 -1.71
N MET A 239 -14.90 1.73 -0.87
CA MET A 239 -13.58 1.46 -0.27
C MET A 239 -12.54 1.01 -1.30
N LEU A 240 -12.78 -0.10 -1.99
CA LEU A 240 -11.85 -0.74 -2.92
C LEU A 240 -12.48 -0.99 -4.30
N LEU A 241 -13.70 -1.51 -4.38
CA LEU A 241 -14.32 -1.88 -5.64
C LEU A 241 -15.10 -0.70 -6.22
N PRO A 242 -14.78 -0.25 -7.45
CA PRO A 242 -15.53 0.80 -8.11
C PRO A 242 -17.02 0.43 -8.23
N ARG A 243 -17.91 1.38 -8.04
CA ARG A 243 -19.33 1.18 -8.35
C ARG A 243 -19.51 1.27 -9.85
N LEU A 244 -19.40 0.14 -10.54
CA LEU A 244 -19.56 0.05 -12.00
C LEU A 244 -20.97 0.43 -12.48
N PHE A 245 -21.97 0.40 -11.58
CA PHE A 245 -23.35 0.81 -11.86
C PHE A 245 -23.88 1.66 -10.71
N ALA A 246 -23.47 2.92 -10.63
CA ALA A 246 -24.21 3.89 -9.82
C ALA A 246 -25.58 4.09 -10.51
N ARG A 247 -26.62 3.40 -10.05
CA ARG A 247 -28.00 3.82 -10.34
C ARG A 247 -28.10 5.27 -9.91
N THR A 248 -28.17 6.18 -10.86
CA THR A 248 -28.63 7.55 -10.64
C THR A 248 -30.03 7.43 -10.05
N ARG A 249 -30.10 7.43 -8.73
CA ARG A 249 -31.38 7.60 -8.02
C ARG A 249 -31.77 9.04 -8.30
N THR A 250 -32.57 9.20 -9.33
CA THR A 250 -33.21 10.45 -9.71
C THR A 250 -33.98 10.99 -8.51
N ARG A 251 -33.35 11.94 -7.82
CA ARG A 251 -33.95 12.72 -6.74
C ARG A 251 -34.97 13.75 -7.26
N ASP A 252 -35.27 13.70 -8.57
CA ASP A 252 -36.14 14.67 -9.25
C ASP A 252 -37.62 14.25 -9.34
N ARG A 253 -38.00 13.09 -8.78
CA ARG A 253 -39.43 12.70 -8.79
C ARG A 253 -40.25 13.26 -7.63
N ASP A 254 -39.63 13.68 -6.54
CA ASP A 254 -40.37 14.20 -5.38
C ASP A 254 -40.56 15.72 -5.43
N ALA A 255 -39.73 16.45 -6.19
CA ALA A 255 -39.92 17.89 -6.40
C ALA A 255 -41.05 18.19 -7.42
N ALA A 256 -41.34 17.27 -8.34
CA ALA A 256 -42.40 17.45 -9.32
C ALA A 256 -43.81 17.12 -8.79
N ARG A 257 -43.92 16.42 -7.66
CA ARG A 257 -45.22 16.09 -7.03
C ARG A 257 -45.72 17.16 -6.04
N SER A 258 -44.89 18.13 -5.66
CA SER A 258 -45.30 19.19 -4.74
C SER A 258 -45.82 20.47 -5.44
N ILE A 259 -45.81 20.53 -6.76
CA ILE A 259 -46.24 21.73 -7.54
C ILE A 259 -47.58 21.51 -8.26
N GLY A 260 -48.26 20.40 -8.05
CA GLY A 260 -49.50 20.09 -8.80
C GLY A 260 -50.68 19.71 -7.92
N ALA A 261 -51.16 20.61 -7.05
CA ALA A 261 -52.53 20.53 -6.52
C ALA A 261 -53.20 21.93 -6.64
N PRO A 262 -54.09 22.12 -7.61
CA PRO A 262 -54.95 23.29 -7.60
C PRO A 262 -56.12 23.07 -6.62
N ARG A 263 -56.49 24.15 -5.94
CA ARG A 263 -57.70 24.28 -5.12
C ARG A 263 -58.96 24.25 -6.00
#